data_e75e114055ed9ce4103d8e05590bab1a
#
_entry.id   e75e114055ed9ce4103d8e05590bab1a
#
_cell.length_a   1.000
_cell.length_b   1.000
_cell.length_c   1.000
_cell.angle_alpha   90.00
_cell.angle_beta   90.00
_cell.angle_gamma   90.00
#
_symmetry.space_group_name_H-M   'P 1'
#
loop_
_entity.id
_entity.type
_entity.pdbx_description
1 polymer ?
#
loop_
_entity_poly.entity_id
_entity_poly.type
_entity_poly.pdbx_seq_one_letter_code
_entity_poly.pdbx_strand_id
1 'polypeptide(L)'
;MINQPLVTQGLAIGNLRQFHHIALNVKDMAISCHFYGKILGLHELTGDEIPSTLKTLVAEGKVANFVTPDGTVLDLFWEPDLSPPNADPKQQFTRANHLAFDIAPELFDQAVEVLTNNQVIIDHGPVTRPTGRGIYFYDPDGFLLEIRCDPN
;
A
#
# COMPACT_ATOMS: atom_id res chain seq x y z
N MET A 1 14.87 -37.91 0.93
CA MET A 1 14.10 -37.45 2.11
C MET A 1 14.56 -36.07 2.47
N ILE A 2 13.71 -35.07 2.29
CA ILE A 2 14.00 -33.69 2.67
C ILE A 2 13.86 -33.65 4.19
N ASN A 3 14.96 -33.44 4.91
CA ASN A 3 14.93 -33.16 6.34
C ASN A 3 14.19 -31.83 6.54
N GLN A 4 12.93 -31.86 6.90
CA GLN A 4 12.27 -30.68 7.42
C GLN A 4 12.91 -30.32 8.77
N PRO A 5 13.33 -29.07 8.99
CA PRO A 5 13.82 -28.67 10.29
C PRO A 5 12.71 -28.90 11.33
N LEU A 6 13.03 -29.57 12.41
CA LEU A 6 12.14 -29.74 13.56
C LEU A 6 11.78 -28.37 14.12
N VAL A 7 10.58 -27.88 13.79
CA VAL A 7 10.01 -26.71 14.47
C VAL A 7 9.60 -27.17 15.85
N THR A 8 10.44 -26.91 16.85
CA THR A 8 10.21 -27.40 18.21
C THR A 8 9.04 -26.71 18.90
N GLN A 9 8.78 -25.41 18.61
CA GLN A 9 7.60 -24.69 19.09
C GLN A 9 7.46 -23.38 18.32
N GLY A 10 6.29 -23.13 17.73
CA GLY A 10 5.93 -21.84 17.11
C GLY A 10 5.17 -20.93 18.07
N LEU A 11 4.90 -19.70 17.64
CA LEU A 11 3.99 -18.81 18.35
C LEU A 11 2.57 -19.37 18.30
N ALA A 12 1.81 -19.20 19.40
CA ALA A 12 0.42 -19.62 19.44
C ALA A 12 -0.44 -18.73 18.51
N ILE A 13 -1.53 -19.30 17.99
CA ILE A 13 -2.53 -18.56 17.21
C ILE A 13 -3.03 -17.37 18.05
N GLY A 14 -3.01 -16.16 17.46
CA GLY A 14 -3.44 -14.92 18.12
C GLY A 14 -2.35 -14.17 18.87
N ASN A 15 -1.13 -14.73 19.01
CA ASN A 15 -0.01 -13.97 19.59
C ASN A 15 0.39 -12.78 18.69
N LEU A 16 0.41 -12.94 17.37
CA LEU A 16 0.47 -11.84 16.41
C LEU A 16 -0.95 -11.30 16.23
N ARG A 17 -1.20 -10.08 16.69
CA ARG A 17 -2.56 -9.53 16.83
C ARG A 17 -3.07 -8.83 15.56
N GLN A 18 -2.19 -8.13 14.84
CA GLN A 18 -2.53 -7.33 13.67
C GLN A 18 -1.27 -6.92 12.90
N PHE A 19 -1.43 -6.49 11.67
CA PHE A 19 -0.38 -5.72 11.00
C PHE A 19 -0.30 -4.34 11.65
N HIS A 20 0.88 -3.95 12.13
CA HIS A 20 1.09 -2.66 12.78
C HIS A 20 1.33 -1.57 11.72
N HIS A 21 2.25 -1.83 10.80
CA HIS A 21 2.56 -0.93 9.70
C HIS A 21 3.06 -1.72 8.49
N ILE A 22 2.98 -1.05 7.34
CA ILE A 22 3.55 -1.48 6.06
C ILE A 22 4.53 -0.40 5.65
N ALA A 23 5.71 -0.77 5.20
CA ALA A 23 6.73 0.16 4.74
C ALA A 23 6.99 -0.02 3.24
N LEU A 24 7.01 1.09 2.49
CA LEU A 24 7.33 1.14 1.08
C LEU A 24 8.48 2.12 0.82
N ASN A 25 9.37 1.76 -0.07
CA ASN A 25 10.41 2.65 -0.56
C ASN A 25 9.86 3.52 -1.70
N VAL A 26 10.21 4.79 -1.71
CA VAL A 26 9.78 5.76 -2.73
C VAL A 26 10.97 6.55 -3.26
N LYS A 27 10.98 6.81 -4.56
CA LYS A 27 12.05 7.60 -5.19
C LYS A 27 11.87 9.10 -5.02
N ASP A 28 10.63 9.56 -5.06
CA ASP A 28 10.25 10.96 -4.91
C ASP A 28 9.17 11.09 -3.86
N MET A 29 9.55 11.64 -2.70
CA MET A 29 8.63 11.76 -1.55
C MET A 29 7.46 12.69 -1.86
N ALA A 30 7.68 13.79 -2.58
CA ALA A 30 6.62 14.75 -2.89
C ALA A 30 5.55 14.13 -3.81
N ILE A 31 5.96 13.39 -4.83
CA ILE A 31 5.06 12.67 -5.74
C ILE A 31 4.29 11.59 -4.97
N SER A 32 4.97 10.81 -4.12
CA SER A 32 4.32 9.75 -3.36
C SER A 32 3.37 10.28 -2.28
N CYS A 33 3.73 11.35 -1.57
CA CYS A 33 2.81 12.01 -0.63
C CYS A 33 1.57 12.57 -1.33
N HIS A 34 1.72 13.16 -2.54
CA HIS A 34 0.57 13.58 -3.33
C HIS A 34 -0.32 12.39 -3.71
N PHE A 35 0.29 11.28 -4.14
CA PHE A 35 -0.44 10.08 -4.53
C PHE A 35 -1.24 9.49 -3.34
N TYR A 36 -0.56 9.16 -2.25
CA TYR A 36 -1.21 8.51 -1.10
C TYR A 36 -2.14 9.45 -0.34
N GLY A 37 -1.75 10.73 -0.17
CA GLY A 37 -2.54 11.71 0.58
C GLY A 37 -3.66 12.36 -0.23
N LYS A 38 -3.40 12.80 -1.47
CA LYS A 38 -4.38 13.58 -2.24
C LYS A 38 -5.20 12.71 -3.20
N ILE A 39 -4.59 11.73 -3.86
CA ILE A 39 -5.31 10.86 -4.80
C ILE A 39 -6.04 9.77 -4.03
N LEU A 40 -5.35 9.02 -3.16
CA LEU A 40 -5.96 7.93 -2.39
C LEU A 40 -6.69 8.40 -1.12
N GLY A 41 -6.45 9.63 -0.66
CA GLY A 41 -7.15 10.19 0.49
C GLY A 41 -6.75 9.61 1.84
N LEU A 42 -5.55 9.04 1.97
CA LEU A 42 -5.05 8.62 3.27
C LEU A 42 -4.67 9.83 4.13
N HIS A 43 -4.89 9.72 5.44
CA HIS A 43 -4.49 10.77 6.37
C HIS A 43 -2.98 10.76 6.58
N GLU A 44 -2.29 11.82 6.19
CA GLU A 44 -0.88 12.02 6.48
C GLU A 44 -0.69 12.50 7.93
N LEU A 45 0.15 11.83 8.69
CA LEU A 45 0.47 12.22 10.06
C LEU A 45 1.32 13.49 10.07
N THR A 46 0.93 14.46 10.90
CA THR A 46 1.63 15.75 11.01
C THR A 46 1.84 16.14 12.47
N GLY A 47 2.83 16.98 12.74
CA GLY A 47 3.08 17.55 14.06
C GLY A 47 3.24 16.48 15.15
N ASP A 48 2.38 16.51 16.16
CA ASP A 48 2.44 15.59 17.29
C ASP A 48 1.90 14.19 17.00
N GLU A 49 1.24 14.00 15.86
CA GLU A 49 0.84 12.67 15.40
C GLU A 49 2.04 11.82 14.95
N ILE A 50 3.13 12.48 14.53
CA ILE A 50 4.34 11.79 14.07
C ILE A 50 5.05 11.14 15.24
N PRO A 51 5.41 9.83 15.15
CA PRO A 51 6.20 9.17 16.17
C PRO A 51 7.48 9.95 16.48
N SER A 52 7.79 10.12 17.77
CA SER A 52 8.94 10.93 18.21
C SER A 52 10.27 10.50 17.57
N THR A 53 10.41 9.21 17.31
CA THR A 53 11.60 8.62 16.66
C THR A 53 11.73 8.96 15.19
N LEU A 54 10.66 9.41 14.54
CA LEU A 54 10.62 9.72 13.10
C LEU A 54 10.55 11.22 12.80
N LYS A 55 10.35 12.08 13.82
CA LYS A 55 10.15 13.54 13.60
C LYS A 55 11.28 14.18 12.81
N THR A 56 12.52 13.84 13.07
CA THR A 56 13.67 14.37 12.34
C THR A 56 13.66 13.93 10.87
N LEU A 57 13.44 12.64 10.62
CA LEU A 57 13.41 12.10 9.26
C LEU A 57 12.24 12.67 8.44
N VAL A 58 11.09 12.90 9.06
CA VAL A 58 9.95 13.55 8.41
C VAL A 58 10.28 15.01 8.08
N ALA A 59 10.88 15.75 9.01
CA ALA A 59 11.32 17.13 8.77
C ALA A 59 12.35 17.24 7.65
N GLU A 60 13.20 16.24 7.47
CA GLU A 60 14.18 16.14 6.39
C GLU A 60 13.59 15.61 5.05
N GLY A 61 12.30 15.28 5.01
CA GLY A 61 11.66 14.72 3.82
C GLY A 61 12.07 13.29 3.47
N LYS A 62 12.63 12.56 4.44
CA LYS A 62 13.11 11.18 4.24
C LYS A 62 12.08 10.12 4.60
N VAL A 63 11.06 10.50 5.35
CA VAL A 63 9.96 9.63 5.80
C VAL A 63 8.65 10.38 5.71
N ALA A 64 7.58 9.71 5.36
CA ALA A 64 6.20 10.16 5.53
C ALA A 64 5.36 9.02 6.10
N ASN A 65 4.41 9.34 6.95
CA ASN A 65 3.55 8.36 7.60
C ASN A 65 2.10 8.66 7.25
N PHE A 66 1.37 7.65 6.81
CA PHE A 66 -0.05 7.72 6.53
C PHE A 66 -0.79 6.71 7.41
N VAL A 67 -2.06 6.99 7.70
CA VAL A 67 -2.88 6.09 8.50
C VAL A 67 -4.26 5.93 7.89
N THR A 68 -4.75 4.70 7.92
CA THR A 68 -6.14 4.36 7.59
C THR A 68 -7.04 4.52 8.82
N PRO A 69 -8.38 4.61 8.66
CA PRO A 69 -9.31 4.77 9.79
C PRO A 69 -9.22 3.66 10.84
N ASP A 70 -8.79 2.45 10.47
CA ASP A 70 -8.60 1.33 11.42
C ASP A 70 -7.26 1.40 12.19
N GLY A 71 -6.43 2.41 11.90
CA GLY A 71 -5.14 2.61 12.56
C GLY A 71 -3.95 1.89 11.92
N THR A 72 -4.14 1.22 10.78
CA THR A 72 -3.00 0.64 10.03
C THR A 72 -2.15 1.77 9.46
N VAL A 73 -0.85 1.72 9.70
CA VAL A 73 0.10 2.74 9.25
C VAL A 73 0.79 2.30 7.97
N LEU A 74 0.90 3.22 7.02
CA LEU A 74 1.74 3.11 5.84
C LEU A 74 2.89 4.10 5.96
N ASP A 75 4.12 3.56 6.05
CA ASP A 75 5.34 4.34 6.10
C ASP A 75 6.00 4.40 4.73
N LEU A 76 6.31 5.59 4.27
CA LEU A 76 7.10 5.82 3.06
C LEU A 76 8.52 6.20 3.44
N PHE A 77 9.50 5.51 2.86
CA PHE A 77 10.92 5.78 3.06
C PHE A 77 11.54 6.25 1.74
N TRP A 78 12.19 7.41 1.77
CA TRP A 78 12.88 7.94 0.60
C TRP A 78 14.14 7.15 0.28
N GLU A 79 14.16 6.57 -0.92
CA GLU A 79 15.25 5.79 -1.47
C GLU A 79 15.50 6.24 -2.92
N PRO A 80 16.26 7.35 -3.12
CA PRO A 80 16.40 7.97 -4.44
C PRO A 80 17.10 7.09 -5.46
N ASP A 81 17.98 6.20 -4.99
CA ASP A 81 18.75 5.28 -5.82
C ASP A 81 18.05 3.92 -6.03
N LEU A 82 16.78 3.80 -5.63
CA LEU A 82 16.01 2.59 -5.80
C LEU A 82 15.95 2.20 -7.26
N SER A 83 16.57 1.10 -7.59
CA SER A 83 16.39 0.46 -8.89
C SER A 83 15.11 -0.39 -8.85
N PRO A 84 14.24 -0.32 -9.88
CA PRO A 84 13.15 -1.27 -9.98
C PRO A 84 13.74 -2.68 -9.87
N PRO A 85 13.12 -3.57 -9.09
CA PRO A 85 13.67 -4.92 -8.89
C PRO A 85 13.88 -5.68 -10.21
N ASN A 86 13.19 -5.34 -11.29
CA ASN A 86 13.40 -5.82 -12.65
C ASN A 86 12.79 -4.87 -13.67
N ALA A 87 13.37 -4.82 -14.87
CA ALA A 87 12.83 -4.09 -16.01
C ALA A 87 11.49 -4.69 -16.52
N ASP A 88 11.20 -5.95 -16.20
CA ASP A 88 9.90 -6.58 -16.46
C ASP A 88 9.16 -6.88 -15.16
N PRO A 89 8.21 -6.02 -14.73
CA PRO A 89 7.41 -6.22 -13.53
C PRO A 89 6.65 -7.55 -13.52
N LYS A 90 6.42 -8.15 -14.69
CA LYS A 90 5.72 -9.44 -14.83
C LYS A 90 6.54 -10.62 -14.37
N GLN A 91 7.86 -10.47 -14.26
CA GLN A 91 8.76 -11.58 -13.90
C GLN A 91 9.09 -11.67 -12.41
N GLN A 92 8.93 -10.59 -11.65
CA GLN A 92 9.33 -10.59 -10.23
C GLN A 92 8.20 -10.63 -9.24
N PHE A 93 7.10 -9.99 -9.56
CA PHE A 93 5.92 -10.05 -8.71
C PHE A 93 4.79 -10.64 -9.53
N THR A 94 4.39 -11.83 -9.16
CA THR A 94 3.11 -12.34 -9.65
C THR A 94 2.02 -11.38 -9.20
N ARG A 95 0.90 -11.32 -9.91
CA ARG A 95 -0.29 -10.51 -9.53
C ARG A 95 -0.82 -10.83 -8.12
N ALA A 96 -0.25 -11.83 -7.45
CA ALA A 96 -0.54 -12.15 -6.07
C ALA A 96 0.10 -11.18 -5.05
N ASN A 97 1.16 -10.45 -5.43
CA ASN A 97 1.84 -9.51 -4.54
C ASN A 97 1.29 -8.10 -4.72
N HIS A 98 0.32 -7.73 -3.90
CA HIS A 98 -0.27 -6.39 -3.90
C HIS A 98 -0.77 -6.02 -2.51
N LEU A 99 -0.99 -4.72 -2.31
CA LEU A 99 -1.72 -4.19 -1.16
C LEU A 99 -3.14 -3.88 -1.59
N ALA A 100 -4.12 -4.31 -0.82
CA ALA A 100 -5.53 -4.05 -1.09
C ALA A 100 -6.12 -3.12 -0.03
N PHE A 101 -6.78 -2.05 -0.51
CA PHE A 101 -7.60 -1.16 0.31
C PHE A 101 -9.06 -1.54 0.15
N ASP A 102 -9.79 -1.54 1.25
CA ASP A 102 -11.23 -1.71 1.25
C ASP A 102 -11.93 -0.35 1.13
N ILE A 103 -13.00 -0.30 0.35
CA ILE A 103 -13.85 0.89 0.22
C ILE A 103 -15.33 0.47 0.30
N ALA A 104 -16.18 1.37 0.80
CA ALA A 104 -17.62 1.13 0.80
C ALA A 104 -18.12 0.92 -0.66
N PRO A 105 -19.00 -0.07 -0.91
CA PRO A 105 -19.44 -0.41 -2.27
C PRO A 105 -19.99 0.78 -3.06
N GLU A 106 -20.71 1.68 -2.41
CA GLU A 106 -21.29 2.89 -3.02
C GLU A 106 -20.24 3.91 -3.48
N LEU A 107 -19.01 3.82 -3.00
CA LEU A 107 -17.90 4.72 -3.37
C LEU A 107 -16.96 4.13 -4.42
N PHE A 108 -17.15 2.87 -4.80
CA PHE A 108 -16.22 2.19 -5.71
C PHE A 108 -16.13 2.86 -7.09
N ASP A 109 -17.27 3.23 -7.70
CA ASP A 109 -17.26 3.88 -9.02
C ASP A 109 -16.58 5.25 -8.96
N GLN A 110 -16.78 6.01 -7.89
CA GLN A 110 -16.07 7.27 -7.64
C GLN A 110 -14.56 7.04 -7.54
N ALA A 111 -14.12 5.99 -6.86
CA ALA A 111 -12.70 5.66 -6.77
C ALA A 111 -12.10 5.36 -8.16
N VAL A 112 -12.81 4.63 -9.02
CA VAL A 112 -12.37 4.37 -10.40
C VAL A 112 -12.24 5.68 -11.19
N GLU A 113 -13.21 6.60 -11.07
CA GLU A 113 -13.14 7.92 -11.71
C GLU A 113 -11.95 8.74 -11.21
N VAL A 114 -11.70 8.75 -9.89
CA VAL A 114 -10.55 9.46 -9.30
C VAL A 114 -9.24 8.95 -9.86
N LEU A 115 -9.04 7.63 -9.91
CA LEU A 115 -7.83 7.04 -10.47
C LEU A 115 -7.65 7.44 -11.94
N THR A 116 -8.71 7.36 -12.73
CA THR A 116 -8.70 7.67 -14.16
C THR A 116 -8.40 9.16 -14.40
N ASN A 117 -9.06 10.05 -13.66
CA ASN A 117 -8.91 11.50 -13.82
C ASN A 117 -7.51 12.00 -13.39
N ASN A 118 -6.86 11.28 -12.48
CA ASN A 118 -5.49 11.55 -12.05
C ASN A 118 -4.44 10.79 -12.87
N GLN A 119 -4.83 10.15 -13.98
CA GLN A 119 -3.94 9.43 -14.89
C GLN A 119 -3.11 8.35 -14.20
N VAL A 120 -3.67 7.73 -13.17
CA VAL A 120 -3.05 6.59 -12.49
C VAL A 120 -2.95 5.42 -13.47
N ILE A 121 -1.81 4.74 -13.48
CA ILE A 121 -1.59 3.60 -14.38
C ILE A 121 -2.37 2.40 -13.87
N ILE A 122 -3.39 2.01 -14.62
CA ILE A 122 -4.24 0.86 -14.30
C ILE A 122 -3.60 -0.41 -14.85
N ASP A 123 -3.46 -1.43 -14.00
CA ASP A 123 -3.03 -2.77 -14.41
C ASP A 123 -4.19 -3.52 -15.07
N HIS A 124 -5.30 -3.64 -14.35
CA HIS A 124 -6.54 -4.21 -14.90
C HIS A 124 -7.74 -3.87 -14.03
N GLY A 125 -8.91 -4.07 -14.59
CA GLY A 125 -10.19 -3.77 -13.94
C GLY A 125 -10.83 -2.50 -14.46
N PRO A 126 -11.98 -2.09 -13.90
CA PRO A 126 -12.66 -2.78 -12.79
C PRO A 126 -13.17 -4.17 -13.17
N VAL A 127 -13.09 -5.10 -12.24
CA VAL A 127 -13.62 -6.46 -12.38
C VAL A 127 -14.69 -6.72 -11.33
N THR A 128 -15.70 -7.50 -11.69
CA THR A 128 -16.77 -7.94 -10.77
C THR A 128 -16.69 -9.44 -10.57
N ARG A 129 -16.71 -9.85 -9.31
CA ARG A 129 -16.70 -11.26 -8.91
C ARG A 129 -17.81 -11.50 -7.88
N PRO A 130 -18.17 -12.76 -7.58
CA PRO A 130 -19.14 -13.05 -6.51
C PRO A 130 -18.75 -12.47 -5.16
N THR A 131 -17.45 -12.26 -4.91
CA THR A 131 -16.87 -11.72 -3.66
C THR A 131 -16.72 -10.20 -3.65
N GLY A 132 -17.22 -9.50 -4.68
CA GLY A 132 -17.14 -8.04 -4.77
C GLY A 132 -16.50 -7.54 -6.05
N ARG A 133 -16.13 -6.28 -6.05
CA ARG A 133 -15.48 -5.60 -7.19
C ARG A 133 -14.05 -5.21 -6.83
N GLY A 134 -13.18 -5.11 -7.81
CA GLY A 134 -11.79 -4.67 -7.62
C GLY A 134 -11.24 -3.93 -8.83
N ILE A 135 -10.31 -3.02 -8.59
CA ILE A 135 -9.48 -2.37 -9.60
C ILE A 135 -8.03 -2.39 -9.13
N TYR A 136 -7.13 -2.74 -10.05
CA TYR A 136 -5.70 -2.90 -9.79
C TYR A 136 -4.92 -1.84 -10.53
N PHE A 137 -4.00 -1.17 -9.82
CA PHE A 137 -3.26 -0.02 -10.34
C PHE A 137 -1.89 0.08 -9.67
N TYR A 138 -1.02 0.90 -10.26
CA TYR A 138 0.34 1.08 -9.75
C TYR A 138 0.48 2.42 -9.02
N ASP A 139 1.23 2.39 -7.94
CA ASP A 139 1.74 3.62 -7.32
C ASP A 139 2.85 4.25 -8.18
N PRO A 140 3.35 5.46 -7.85
CA PRO A 140 4.39 6.11 -8.64
C PRO A 140 5.69 5.33 -8.80
N ASP A 141 5.99 4.41 -7.90
CA ASP A 141 7.20 3.58 -7.91
C ASP A 141 6.98 2.19 -8.51
N GLY A 142 5.75 1.88 -8.93
CA GLY A 142 5.40 0.62 -9.58
C GLY A 142 4.94 -0.49 -8.63
N PHE A 143 4.60 -0.17 -7.38
CA PHE A 143 3.93 -1.11 -6.48
C PHE A 143 2.50 -1.35 -6.93
N LEU A 144 2.12 -2.62 -7.00
CA LEU A 144 0.75 -2.99 -7.35
C LEU A 144 -0.17 -2.78 -6.14
N LEU A 145 -1.24 -2.03 -6.37
CA LEU A 145 -2.27 -1.74 -5.40
C LEU A 145 -3.63 -2.21 -5.91
N GLU A 146 -4.54 -2.49 -5.00
CA GLU A 146 -5.94 -2.79 -5.28
C GLU A 146 -6.85 -1.89 -4.43
N ILE A 147 -7.93 -1.41 -5.03
CA ILE A 147 -9.11 -0.96 -4.29
C ILE A 147 -10.21 -2.00 -4.52
N ARG A 148 -10.76 -2.53 -3.45
CA ARG A 148 -11.81 -3.54 -3.51
C ARG A 148 -13.01 -3.14 -2.66
N CYS A 149 -14.18 -3.65 -2.99
CA CYS A 149 -15.37 -3.54 -2.15
C CYS A 149 -16.11 -4.89 -2.07
N ASP A 150 -16.96 -5.03 -1.04
CA ASP A 150 -17.89 -6.15 -0.96
C ASP A 150 -18.94 -6.10 -2.07
N PRO A 151 -19.63 -7.22 -2.39
CA PRO A 151 -20.75 -7.21 -3.30
C PRO A 151 -21.88 -6.33 -2.75
N ASN A 152 -22.61 -5.66 -3.67
CA ASN A 152 -23.82 -4.91 -3.35
C ASN A 152 -24.99 -5.87 -3.03
#